data_c0d8fb856bfafc299bc1130037aef8b5
#
_entry.id   c0d8fb856bfafc299bc1130037aef8b5
#
_cell.length_a   1.000
_cell.length_b   1.000
_cell.length_c   1.000
_cell.angle_alpha   90.00
_cell.angle_beta   90.00
_cell.angle_gamma   90.00
#
_symmetry.space_group_name_H-M   'P 1'
#
loop_
_entity.id
_entity.type
_entity.pdbx_description
1 polymer ?
#
loop_
_entity_poly.entity_id
_entity_poly.type
_entity_poly.pdbx_seq_one_letter_code
_entity_poly.pdbx_strand_id
1 'polypeptide(L)'
;MNLLDVQDKLLVTGGTGMVGVALQKVLPHATYVGSKYDLTNFDRTMELFEEVKPQYVVHLAAKVSGMKGNMDALGTHYTENVYMNTNVLEASRLHNVTKVLSVLSTCVYPEFARLPYVEEDIHKGMPHYTNMGYGFSKRMLDVQARAYRDQYGSNFVNIIPNNLFGENDNFHLVESHVIPSVIRKVYEAKRNNTNITLWGDGSPQREFTYSNDLAEIILFMFNNYDGADP
;
A
#
# COMPACT_ATOMS: atom_id res chain seq x y z
N MET A 1 0.75 -23.37 -5.23
CA MET A 1 2.17 -22.97 -5.19
C MET A 1 2.41 -22.31 -3.86
N ASN A 2 3.54 -22.52 -3.21
CA ASN A 2 3.85 -21.82 -1.96
C ASN A 2 4.93 -20.75 -2.23
N LEU A 3 4.63 -19.48 -1.92
CA LEU A 3 5.53 -18.37 -2.15
C LEU A 3 6.86 -18.52 -1.40
N LEU A 4 6.87 -19.22 -0.26
CA LEU A 4 8.10 -19.50 0.49
C LEU A 4 9.13 -20.32 -0.33
N ASP A 5 8.67 -21.16 -1.26
CA ASP A 5 9.55 -22.03 -2.06
C ASP A 5 10.14 -21.30 -3.28
N VAL A 6 9.61 -20.14 -3.63
CA VAL A 6 9.96 -19.37 -4.84
C VAL A 6 10.20 -17.88 -4.56
N GLN A 7 10.52 -17.54 -3.31
CA GLN A 7 10.70 -16.16 -2.89
C GLN A 7 11.87 -15.45 -3.59
N ASP A 8 12.88 -16.18 -4.06
CA ASP A 8 13.98 -15.68 -4.88
C ASP A 8 13.53 -15.07 -6.23
N LYS A 9 12.30 -15.38 -6.66
CA LYS A 9 11.64 -14.85 -7.86
C LYS A 9 10.62 -13.77 -7.58
N LEU A 10 10.53 -13.33 -6.32
CA LEU A 10 9.60 -12.29 -5.88
C LEU A 10 10.28 -10.92 -5.85
N LEU A 11 9.66 -9.96 -6.52
CA LEU A 11 9.97 -8.53 -6.38
C LEU A 11 8.96 -7.88 -5.42
N VAL A 12 9.45 -7.18 -4.41
CA VAL A 12 8.64 -6.38 -3.49
C VAL A 12 8.98 -4.90 -3.68
N THR A 13 8.06 -4.14 -4.27
CA THR A 13 8.21 -2.68 -4.35
C THR A 13 7.77 -2.02 -3.04
N GLY A 14 8.38 -0.90 -2.68
CA GLY A 14 8.14 -0.31 -1.35
C GLY A 14 8.78 -1.12 -0.21
N GLY A 15 9.79 -1.93 -0.53
CA GLY A 15 10.44 -2.86 0.38
C GLY A 15 11.14 -2.23 1.59
N THR A 16 11.43 -0.92 1.56
CA THR A 16 12.04 -0.18 2.68
C THR A 16 11.01 0.47 3.61
N GLY A 17 9.71 0.41 3.25
CA GLY A 17 8.62 0.90 4.09
C GLY A 17 8.25 -0.08 5.21
N MET A 18 7.37 0.33 6.12
CA MET A 18 6.94 -0.44 7.29
C MET A 18 6.52 -1.88 6.95
N VAL A 19 5.61 -2.06 5.99
CA VAL A 19 5.14 -3.38 5.57
C VAL A 19 6.23 -4.15 4.82
N GLY A 20 7.05 -3.46 3.99
CA GLY A 20 8.17 -4.09 3.29
C GLY A 20 9.19 -4.69 4.26
N VAL A 21 9.54 -3.97 5.32
CA VAL A 21 10.44 -4.47 6.38
C VAL A 21 9.81 -5.62 7.17
N ALA A 22 8.50 -5.58 7.41
CA ALA A 22 7.79 -6.71 8.01
C ALA A 22 7.83 -7.96 7.11
N LEU A 23 7.64 -7.80 5.80
CA LEU A 23 7.74 -8.90 4.83
C LEU A 23 9.15 -9.50 4.74
N GLN A 24 10.22 -8.71 4.93
CA GLN A 24 11.60 -9.23 4.95
C GLN A 24 11.80 -10.29 6.05
N LYS A 25 11.05 -10.24 7.15
CA LYS A 25 11.11 -11.25 8.22
C LYS A 25 10.48 -12.58 7.79
N VAL A 26 9.48 -12.53 6.93
CA VAL A 26 8.71 -13.70 6.45
C VAL A 26 9.30 -14.26 5.15
N LEU A 27 9.77 -13.38 4.25
CA LEU A 27 10.29 -13.71 2.92
C LEU A 27 11.72 -13.15 2.74
N PRO A 28 12.72 -13.63 3.52
CA PRO A 28 14.05 -13.01 3.57
C PRO A 28 14.87 -13.11 2.27
N HIS A 29 14.48 -13.97 1.32
CA HIS A 29 15.19 -14.17 0.06
C HIS A 29 14.54 -13.46 -1.14
N ALA A 30 13.46 -12.69 -0.94
CA ALA A 30 12.86 -11.88 -1.99
C ALA A 30 13.71 -10.65 -2.32
N THR A 31 13.51 -10.09 -3.51
CA THR A 31 14.15 -8.83 -3.91
C THR A 31 13.31 -7.65 -3.44
N TYR A 32 13.86 -6.81 -2.58
CA TYR A 32 13.19 -5.63 -2.02
C TYR A 32 13.75 -4.34 -2.60
N VAL A 33 12.87 -3.52 -3.18
CA VAL A 33 13.24 -2.22 -3.73
C VAL A 33 12.49 -1.09 -3.02
N GLY A 34 13.20 -0.01 -2.72
CA GLY A 34 12.68 1.19 -2.09
C GLY A 34 12.73 2.39 -3.03
N SER A 35 12.66 3.60 -2.46
CA SER A 35 12.61 4.89 -3.19
C SER A 35 13.83 5.19 -4.06
N LYS A 36 14.90 4.40 -3.98
CA LYS A 36 16.05 4.49 -4.90
C LYS A 36 15.66 4.20 -6.35
N TYR A 37 14.64 3.35 -6.55
CA TYR A 37 14.08 3.06 -7.86
C TYR A 37 12.87 3.96 -8.10
N ASP A 38 12.98 4.84 -9.08
CA ASP A 38 11.90 5.76 -9.45
C ASP A 38 10.83 5.04 -10.29
N LEU A 39 9.83 4.50 -9.60
CA LEU A 39 8.70 3.81 -10.23
C LEU A 39 7.71 4.77 -10.93
N THR A 40 7.86 6.10 -10.77
CA THR A 40 7.05 7.07 -11.52
C THR A 40 7.54 7.21 -12.97
N ASN A 41 8.75 6.76 -13.24
CA ASN A 41 9.35 6.73 -14.57
C ASN A 41 9.20 5.31 -15.16
N PHE A 42 8.53 5.20 -16.32
CA PHE A 42 8.26 3.91 -16.94
C PHE A 42 9.54 3.19 -17.39
N ASP A 43 10.49 3.92 -18.01
CA ASP A 43 11.74 3.30 -18.50
C ASP A 43 12.57 2.75 -17.31
N ARG A 44 12.62 3.48 -16.20
CA ARG A 44 13.29 3.01 -14.98
C ARG A 44 12.59 1.80 -14.35
N THR A 45 11.26 1.75 -14.44
CA THR A 45 10.50 0.58 -13.99
C THR A 45 10.80 -0.62 -14.90
N MET A 46 10.87 -0.44 -16.21
CA MET A 46 11.25 -1.51 -17.13
C MET A 46 12.67 -2.00 -16.90
N GLU A 47 13.66 -1.10 -16.73
CA GLU A 47 15.04 -1.47 -16.37
C GLU A 47 15.08 -2.35 -15.11
N LEU A 48 14.31 -2.00 -14.07
CA LEU A 48 14.20 -2.81 -12.83
C LEU A 48 13.67 -4.22 -13.15
N PHE A 49 12.63 -4.34 -13.97
CA PHE A 49 12.06 -5.65 -14.31
C PHE A 49 12.99 -6.47 -15.20
N GLU A 50 13.76 -5.84 -16.09
CA GLU A 50 14.80 -6.50 -16.89
C GLU A 50 15.96 -7.02 -16.02
N GLU A 51 16.35 -6.26 -14.98
CA GLU A 51 17.41 -6.64 -14.04
C GLU A 51 16.96 -7.81 -13.16
N VAL A 52 15.79 -7.68 -12.52
CA VAL A 52 15.31 -8.64 -11.51
C VAL A 52 14.65 -9.86 -12.15
N LYS A 53 13.99 -9.73 -13.30
CA LYS A 53 13.21 -10.77 -13.99
C LYS A 53 12.22 -11.48 -13.07
N PRO A 54 11.35 -10.76 -12.35
CA PRO A 54 10.49 -11.35 -11.35
C PRO A 54 9.42 -12.23 -11.99
N GLN A 55 9.13 -13.37 -11.37
CA GLN A 55 7.94 -14.17 -11.70
C GLN A 55 6.73 -13.75 -10.85
N TYR A 56 6.98 -13.12 -9.72
CA TYR A 56 5.98 -12.69 -8.74
C TYR A 56 6.26 -11.27 -8.28
N VAL A 57 5.21 -10.51 -8.02
CA VAL A 57 5.34 -9.13 -7.54
C VAL A 57 4.39 -8.89 -6.36
N VAL A 58 4.90 -8.28 -5.30
CA VAL A 58 4.10 -7.64 -4.26
C VAL A 58 4.31 -6.13 -4.35
N HIS A 59 3.25 -5.40 -4.70
CA HIS A 59 3.31 -3.97 -4.92
C HIS A 59 2.82 -3.20 -3.69
N LEU A 60 3.80 -2.73 -2.88
CA LEU A 60 3.55 -1.92 -1.66
C LEU A 60 3.90 -0.44 -1.87
N ALA A 61 4.67 -0.11 -2.92
CA ALA A 61 5.12 1.26 -3.14
C ALA A 61 3.94 2.23 -3.24
N ALA A 62 3.99 3.29 -2.47
CA ALA A 62 3.03 4.36 -2.51
C ALA A 62 3.63 5.64 -1.91
N LYS A 63 3.20 6.78 -2.43
CA LYS A 63 3.36 8.08 -1.80
C LYS A 63 2.18 8.30 -0.88
N VAL A 64 2.40 8.27 0.42
CA VAL A 64 1.36 8.41 1.43
C VAL A 64 1.84 9.28 2.57
N SER A 65 0.95 10.06 3.14
CA SER A 65 1.20 10.90 4.32
C SER A 65 0.00 10.82 5.28
N GLY A 66 0.15 11.36 6.48
CA GLY A 66 -0.99 11.60 7.35
C GLY A 66 -1.99 12.59 6.72
N MET A 67 -3.14 12.78 7.38
CA MET A 67 -4.26 13.58 6.85
C MET A 67 -3.81 14.96 6.33
N LYS A 68 -3.00 15.69 7.12
CA LYS A 68 -2.53 17.03 6.73
C LYS A 68 -1.65 16.98 5.47
N GLY A 69 -0.68 16.06 5.40
CA GLY A 69 0.18 15.91 4.24
C GLY A 69 -0.59 15.50 2.98
N ASN A 70 -1.61 14.66 3.12
CA ASN A 70 -2.50 14.31 2.00
C ASN A 70 -3.28 15.52 1.50
N MET A 71 -3.81 16.37 2.39
CA MET A 71 -4.53 17.59 2.00
C MET A 71 -3.63 18.62 1.33
N ASP A 72 -2.40 18.78 1.81
CA ASP A 72 -1.44 19.77 1.28
C ASP A 72 -0.87 19.35 -0.10
N ALA A 73 -0.96 18.06 -0.46
CA ALA A 73 -0.33 17.50 -1.67
C ALA A 73 -1.26 16.59 -2.50
N LEU A 74 -2.57 16.88 -2.54
CA LEU A 74 -3.58 16.05 -3.22
C LEU A 74 -3.20 15.68 -4.67
N GLY A 75 -2.79 16.68 -5.47
CA GLY A 75 -2.41 16.48 -6.87
C GLY A 75 -1.13 15.66 -7.02
N THR A 76 -0.11 15.92 -6.20
CA THR A 76 1.16 15.18 -6.21
C THR A 76 0.93 13.72 -5.81
N HIS A 77 0.20 13.48 -4.72
CA HIS A 77 -0.11 12.12 -4.28
C HIS A 77 -0.93 11.35 -5.33
N TYR A 78 -1.88 12.00 -5.99
CA TYR A 78 -2.60 11.39 -7.10
C TYR A 78 -1.65 11.00 -8.23
N THR A 79 -0.91 11.96 -8.77
CA THR A 79 -0.09 11.78 -9.98
C THR A 79 1.03 10.76 -9.77
N GLU A 80 1.81 10.90 -8.69
CA GLU A 80 2.92 9.98 -8.43
C GLU A 80 2.44 8.56 -8.19
N ASN A 81 1.35 8.37 -7.43
CA ASN A 81 0.79 7.04 -7.22
C ASN A 81 0.19 6.42 -8.49
N VAL A 82 -0.51 7.19 -9.32
CA VAL A 82 -1.03 6.70 -10.61
C VAL A 82 0.11 6.24 -11.52
N TYR A 83 1.18 7.02 -11.62
CA TYR A 83 2.36 6.60 -12.39
C TYR A 83 2.98 5.33 -11.84
N MET A 84 3.32 5.28 -10.55
CA MET A 84 3.91 4.08 -9.94
C MET A 84 3.05 2.84 -10.14
N ASN A 85 1.75 2.94 -9.85
CA ASN A 85 0.82 1.84 -9.97
C ASN A 85 0.72 1.34 -11.41
N THR A 86 0.50 2.26 -12.37
CA THR A 86 0.37 1.91 -13.78
C THR A 86 1.64 1.31 -14.33
N ASN A 87 2.80 1.90 -14.02
CA ASN A 87 4.08 1.43 -14.51
C ASN A 87 4.42 0.02 -13.99
N VAL A 88 4.18 -0.25 -12.70
CA VAL A 88 4.45 -1.58 -12.12
C VAL A 88 3.53 -2.65 -12.71
N LEU A 89 2.23 -2.37 -12.85
CA LEU A 89 1.30 -3.34 -13.44
C LEU A 89 1.60 -3.57 -14.93
N GLU A 90 1.91 -2.52 -15.69
CA GLU A 90 2.26 -2.67 -17.10
C GLU A 90 3.59 -3.40 -17.30
N ALA A 91 4.64 -3.07 -16.54
CA ALA A 91 5.90 -3.80 -16.56
C ALA A 91 5.70 -5.28 -16.20
N SER A 92 4.84 -5.56 -15.18
CA SER A 92 4.49 -6.93 -14.81
C SER A 92 3.84 -7.71 -15.96
N ARG A 93 2.92 -7.07 -16.68
CA ARG A 93 2.28 -7.67 -17.87
C ARG A 93 3.28 -7.95 -18.98
N LEU A 94 4.11 -6.95 -19.31
CA LEU A 94 5.10 -7.06 -20.40
C LEU A 94 6.17 -8.12 -20.12
N HIS A 95 6.51 -8.35 -18.86
CA HIS A 95 7.46 -9.38 -18.43
C HIS A 95 6.81 -10.73 -18.10
N ASN A 96 5.52 -10.91 -18.40
CA ASN A 96 4.76 -12.13 -18.13
C ASN A 96 4.84 -12.59 -16.66
N VAL A 97 4.76 -11.63 -15.74
CA VAL A 97 4.69 -11.93 -14.30
C VAL A 97 3.48 -12.83 -14.02
N THR A 98 3.72 -13.94 -13.36
CA THR A 98 2.70 -14.97 -13.11
C THR A 98 1.59 -14.46 -12.18
N LYS A 99 1.96 -13.70 -11.14
CA LYS A 99 1.02 -13.13 -10.19
C LYS A 99 1.53 -11.81 -9.61
N VAL A 100 0.62 -10.84 -9.52
CA VAL A 100 0.85 -9.58 -8.79
C VAL A 100 -0.15 -9.48 -7.66
N LEU A 101 0.31 -9.16 -6.45
CA LEU A 101 -0.54 -8.74 -5.35
C LEU A 101 -0.27 -7.26 -5.05
N SER A 102 -1.30 -6.43 -5.18
CA SER A 102 -1.23 -5.00 -4.89
C SER A 102 -1.99 -4.66 -3.61
N VAL A 103 -1.44 -3.71 -2.85
CA VAL A 103 -2.03 -3.27 -1.59
C VAL A 103 -2.74 -1.93 -1.80
N LEU A 104 -4.07 -1.94 -1.65
CA LEU A 104 -4.93 -0.77 -1.65
C LEU A 104 -4.89 -0.07 -0.26
N SER A 105 -6.00 0.51 0.14
CA SER A 105 -6.22 1.15 1.43
C SER A 105 -7.72 1.36 1.66
N THR A 106 -8.19 1.40 2.88
CA THR A 106 -9.58 1.79 3.19
C THR A 106 -9.94 3.20 2.71
N CYS A 107 -8.98 4.04 2.34
CA CYS A 107 -9.23 5.33 1.66
C CYS A 107 -9.91 5.18 0.29
N VAL A 108 -10.00 3.96 -0.27
CA VAL A 108 -10.74 3.69 -1.52
C VAL A 108 -12.25 3.72 -1.32
N TYR A 109 -12.76 3.51 -0.10
CA TYR A 109 -14.20 3.51 0.17
C TYR A 109 -14.82 4.90 0.02
N PRO A 110 -16.08 4.98 -0.42
CA PRO A 110 -16.83 6.24 -0.40
C PRO A 110 -16.90 6.85 1.00
N GLU A 111 -16.94 8.17 1.07
CA GLU A 111 -17.08 8.91 2.34
C GLU A 111 -18.29 8.46 3.17
N PHE A 112 -19.39 8.12 2.50
CA PHE A 112 -20.65 7.70 3.12
C PHE A 112 -20.95 6.22 2.85
N ALA A 113 -19.90 5.39 2.78
CA ALA A 113 -20.09 3.95 2.64
C ALA A 113 -20.74 3.36 3.90
N ARG A 114 -21.54 2.30 3.71
CA ARG A 114 -22.11 1.54 4.84
C ARG A 114 -21.02 0.90 5.70
N LEU A 115 -21.32 0.69 6.97
CA LEU A 115 -20.46 -0.06 7.88
C LEU A 115 -21.15 -1.37 8.30
N PRO A 116 -20.43 -2.49 8.39
CA PRO A 116 -19.02 -2.64 8.01
C PRO A 116 -18.81 -2.43 6.50
N TYR A 117 -17.60 -2.05 6.11
CA TYR A 117 -17.24 -1.96 4.67
C TYR A 117 -17.39 -3.31 3.99
N VAL A 118 -17.80 -3.26 2.72
CA VAL A 118 -17.80 -4.41 1.82
C VAL A 118 -17.15 -4.03 0.50
N GLU A 119 -16.42 -4.96 -0.09
CA GLU A 119 -15.53 -4.73 -1.22
C GLU A 119 -16.26 -4.18 -2.46
N GLU A 120 -17.53 -4.59 -2.68
CA GLU A 120 -18.33 -4.11 -3.82
C GLU A 120 -18.68 -2.62 -3.75
N ASP A 121 -18.45 -1.96 -2.61
CA ASP A 121 -18.79 -0.56 -2.42
C ASP A 121 -17.67 0.40 -2.83
N ILE A 122 -16.45 -0.09 -3.15
CA ILE A 122 -15.28 0.77 -3.43
C ILE A 122 -15.50 1.74 -4.60
N HIS A 123 -16.36 1.41 -5.57
CA HIS A 123 -16.66 2.25 -6.74
C HIS A 123 -18.00 3.00 -6.66
N LYS A 124 -18.76 2.89 -5.55
CA LYS A 124 -20.13 3.43 -5.46
C LYS A 124 -20.22 4.89 -5.03
N GLY A 125 -19.11 5.62 -4.97
CA GLY A 125 -19.13 7.03 -4.61
C GLY A 125 -17.72 7.63 -4.51
N MET A 126 -17.65 8.89 -4.08
CA MET A 126 -16.40 9.63 -3.94
C MET A 126 -15.68 9.26 -2.64
N PRO A 127 -14.35 9.04 -2.65
CA PRO A 127 -13.57 8.98 -1.43
C PRO A 127 -13.69 10.28 -0.63
N HIS A 128 -13.40 10.22 0.66
CA HIS A 128 -13.37 11.42 1.51
C HIS A 128 -12.43 12.47 0.91
N TYR A 129 -12.88 13.75 0.87
CA TYR A 129 -12.20 14.83 0.16
C TYR A 129 -10.74 15.03 0.59
N THR A 130 -10.42 14.82 1.88
CA THR A 130 -9.05 14.97 2.41
C THR A 130 -8.06 13.95 1.85
N ASN A 131 -8.57 12.80 1.36
CA ASN A 131 -7.79 11.71 0.82
C ASN A 131 -8.11 11.42 -0.66
N MET A 132 -8.86 12.31 -1.32
CA MET A 132 -9.41 12.05 -2.65
C MET A 132 -8.33 11.63 -3.66
N GLY A 133 -7.21 12.35 -3.73
CA GLY A 133 -6.12 12.04 -4.66
C GLY A 133 -5.54 10.66 -4.42
N TYR A 134 -5.20 10.35 -3.18
CA TYR A 134 -4.67 9.05 -2.79
C TYR A 134 -5.71 7.93 -2.97
N GLY A 135 -6.95 8.14 -2.52
CA GLY A 135 -8.03 7.15 -2.64
C GLY A 135 -8.32 6.75 -4.09
N PHE A 136 -8.42 7.72 -5.00
CA PHE A 136 -8.57 7.43 -6.43
C PHE A 136 -7.34 6.74 -7.04
N SER A 137 -6.13 7.17 -6.70
CA SER A 137 -4.94 6.50 -7.21
C SER A 137 -4.86 5.02 -6.78
N LYS A 138 -5.36 4.70 -5.58
CA LYS A 138 -5.47 3.30 -5.11
C LYS A 138 -6.62 2.55 -5.78
N ARG A 139 -7.76 3.20 -6.10
CA ARG A 139 -8.82 2.57 -6.92
C ARG A 139 -8.35 2.22 -8.33
N MET A 140 -7.40 2.99 -8.89
CA MET A 140 -6.81 2.69 -10.20
C MET A 140 -6.15 1.31 -10.25
N LEU A 141 -5.56 0.84 -9.14
CA LEU A 141 -5.01 -0.52 -9.06
C LEU A 141 -6.10 -1.57 -9.32
N ASP A 142 -7.28 -1.43 -8.70
CA ASP A 142 -8.38 -2.37 -8.92
C ASP A 142 -8.90 -2.29 -10.36
N VAL A 143 -9.12 -1.08 -10.88
CA VAL A 143 -9.58 -0.90 -12.27
C VAL A 143 -8.59 -1.52 -13.26
N GLN A 144 -7.30 -1.25 -13.12
CA GLN A 144 -6.28 -1.76 -14.01
C GLN A 144 -6.12 -3.28 -13.88
N ALA A 145 -6.14 -3.81 -12.65
CA ALA A 145 -6.07 -5.26 -12.41
C ALA A 145 -7.22 -6.01 -13.10
N ARG A 146 -8.47 -5.51 -12.96
CA ARG A 146 -9.64 -6.09 -13.62
C ARG A 146 -9.53 -6.01 -15.15
N ALA A 147 -9.20 -4.83 -15.68
CA ALA A 147 -9.04 -4.64 -17.12
C ALA A 147 -7.95 -5.56 -17.72
N TYR A 148 -6.83 -5.72 -17.02
CA TYR A 148 -5.74 -6.58 -17.47
C TYR A 148 -6.08 -8.07 -17.34
N ARG A 149 -6.86 -8.45 -16.33
CA ARG A 149 -7.40 -9.81 -16.20
C ARG A 149 -8.31 -10.14 -17.37
N ASP A 150 -9.25 -9.25 -17.69
CA ASP A 150 -10.24 -9.47 -18.76
C ASP A 150 -9.57 -9.49 -20.15
N GLN A 151 -8.63 -8.59 -20.39
CA GLN A 151 -8.01 -8.44 -21.70
C GLN A 151 -6.84 -9.40 -21.94
N TYR A 152 -6.02 -9.64 -20.94
CA TYR A 152 -4.73 -10.34 -21.07
C TYR A 152 -4.65 -11.64 -20.27
N GLY A 153 -5.64 -11.95 -19.43
CA GLY A 153 -5.61 -13.10 -18.53
C GLY A 153 -4.61 -12.93 -17.37
N SER A 154 -4.21 -11.69 -17.05
CA SER A 154 -3.24 -11.41 -15.99
C SER A 154 -3.80 -11.78 -14.61
N ASN A 155 -3.02 -12.51 -13.81
CA ASN A 155 -3.40 -12.82 -12.43
C ASN A 155 -2.96 -11.70 -11.47
N PHE A 156 -3.66 -10.56 -11.53
CA PHE A 156 -3.43 -9.42 -10.67
C PHE A 156 -4.54 -9.37 -9.63
N VAL A 157 -4.15 -9.45 -8.36
CA VAL A 157 -5.04 -9.46 -7.21
C VAL A 157 -4.77 -8.27 -6.30
N ASN A 158 -5.79 -7.83 -5.58
CA ASN A 158 -5.70 -6.69 -4.68
C ASN A 158 -6.13 -7.10 -3.26
N ILE A 159 -5.59 -6.40 -2.25
CA ILE A 159 -6.07 -6.49 -0.87
C ILE A 159 -6.29 -5.09 -0.30
N ILE A 160 -7.26 -4.93 0.60
CA ILE A 160 -7.60 -3.66 1.24
C ILE A 160 -7.32 -3.75 2.75
N PRO A 161 -6.12 -3.43 3.21
CA PRO A 161 -5.87 -3.36 4.65
C PRO A 161 -6.53 -2.13 5.28
N ASN A 162 -6.85 -2.24 6.56
CA ASN A 162 -7.26 -1.09 7.38
C ASN A 162 -6.05 -0.22 7.78
N ASN A 163 -6.14 0.56 8.87
CA ASN A 163 -5.04 1.42 9.29
C ASN A 163 -3.88 0.56 9.83
N LEU A 164 -2.71 0.75 9.27
CA LEU A 164 -1.53 -0.01 9.63
C LEU A 164 -0.71 0.71 10.69
N PHE A 165 -0.04 -0.05 11.53
CA PHE A 165 0.95 0.43 12.49
C PHE A 165 2.03 -0.63 12.71
N GLY A 166 3.18 -0.22 13.18
CA GLY A 166 4.26 -1.15 13.52
C GLY A 166 5.62 -0.48 13.63
N GLU A 167 6.64 -1.30 13.76
CA GLU A 167 8.03 -0.85 13.71
C GLU A 167 8.36 -0.28 12.33
N ASN A 168 9.26 0.68 12.29
CA ASN A 168 9.66 1.39 11.08
C ASN A 168 8.56 2.25 10.43
N ASP A 169 7.51 2.58 11.18
CA ASP A 169 6.52 3.57 10.75
C ASP A 169 7.14 4.98 10.73
N ASN A 170 6.43 5.92 10.11
CA ASN A 170 6.83 7.32 10.08
C ASN A 170 6.43 8.01 11.39
N PHE A 171 7.39 8.38 12.24
CA PHE A 171 7.18 9.11 13.49
C PHE A 171 7.29 10.63 13.36
N HIS A 172 7.19 11.20 12.17
CA HIS A 172 7.23 12.64 11.97
C HIS A 172 6.01 13.31 12.62
N LEU A 173 6.23 14.43 13.34
CA LEU A 173 5.17 15.06 14.17
C LEU A 173 3.94 15.55 13.38
N VAL A 174 4.10 15.85 12.09
CA VAL A 174 3.03 16.42 11.24
C VAL A 174 2.54 15.42 10.18
N GLU A 175 3.45 14.62 9.62
CA GLU A 175 3.15 13.74 8.47
C GLU A 175 2.82 12.29 8.85
N SER A 176 2.99 11.94 10.14
CA SER A 176 2.74 10.58 10.60
C SER A 176 1.24 10.27 10.75
N HIS A 177 0.93 8.98 10.71
CA HIS A 177 -0.39 8.46 11.09
C HIS A 177 -0.64 8.59 12.61
N VAL A 178 -1.86 8.31 13.03
CA VAL A 178 -2.30 8.59 14.41
C VAL A 178 -1.48 7.86 15.47
N ILE A 179 -1.23 6.54 15.34
CA ILE A 179 -0.50 5.77 16.35
C ILE A 179 0.95 6.26 16.49
N PRO A 180 1.78 6.33 15.46
CA PRO A 180 3.16 6.83 15.59
C PRO A 180 3.21 8.29 16.06
N SER A 181 2.25 9.13 15.62
CA SER A 181 2.14 10.52 16.11
C SER A 181 1.91 10.60 17.62
N VAL A 182 0.96 9.81 18.13
CA VAL A 182 0.67 9.78 19.56
C VAL A 182 1.86 9.25 20.37
N ILE A 183 2.48 8.16 19.93
CA ILE A 183 3.68 7.61 20.56
C ILE A 183 4.78 8.67 20.64
N ARG A 184 5.05 9.37 19.54
CA ARG A 184 6.08 10.42 19.49
C ARG A 184 5.74 11.58 20.42
N LYS A 185 4.51 12.07 20.42
CA LYS A 185 4.06 13.17 21.30
C LYS A 185 4.19 12.80 22.77
N VAL A 186 3.76 11.58 23.16
CA VAL A 186 3.89 11.10 24.56
C VAL A 186 5.36 10.99 24.97
N TYR A 187 6.20 10.43 24.09
CA TYR A 187 7.64 10.31 24.37
C TYR A 187 8.29 11.69 24.58
N GLU A 188 8.02 12.66 23.70
CA GLU A 188 8.58 14.01 23.83
C GLU A 188 8.04 14.76 25.04
N ALA A 189 6.74 14.66 25.31
CA ALA A 189 6.14 15.30 26.48
C ALA A 189 6.72 14.76 27.79
N LYS A 190 6.89 13.43 27.89
CA LYS A 190 7.57 12.81 29.04
C LYS A 190 9.01 13.31 29.20
N ARG A 191 9.75 13.39 28.10
CA ARG A 191 11.16 13.85 28.12
C ARG A 191 11.30 15.31 28.53
N ASN A 192 10.37 16.15 28.07
CA ASN A 192 10.40 17.61 28.28
C ASN A 192 9.56 18.09 29.46
N ASN A 193 8.90 17.16 30.19
CA ASN A 193 7.96 17.44 31.27
C ASN A 193 6.86 18.44 30.85
N THR A 194 6.23 18.18 29.70
CA THR A 194 5.17 19.03 29.13
C THR A 194 3.88 18.22 28.93
N ASN A 195 2.77 18.92 28.72
CA ASN A 195 1.51 18.30 28.34
C ASN A 195 1.53 17.91 26.85
N ILE A 196 0.72 16.91 26.48
CA ILE A 196 0.44 16.56 25.08
C ILE A 196 -0.84 17.25 24.61
N THR A 197 -0.84 17.61 23.30
CA THR A 197 -2.05 18.06 22.62
C THR A 197 -2.46 17.03 21.58
N LEU A 198 -3.65 16.47 21.72
CA LEU A 198 -4.28 15.59 20.74
C LEU A 198 -5.37 16.38 20.00
N TRP A 199 -5.56 16.07 18.73
CA TRP A 199 -6.62 16.67 17.93
C TRP A 199 -7.90 15.86 18.05
N GLY A 200 -9.04 16.58 18.05
CA GLY A 200 -10.36 15.97 18.14
C GLY A 200 -10.79 15.71 19.58
N ASP A 201 -11.95 15.11 19.72
CA ASP A 201 -12.66 14.84 20.98
C ASP A 201 -12.54 13.37 21.45
N GLY A 202 -11.87 12.53 20.67
CA GLY A 202 -11.71 11.10 20.97
C GLY A 202 -12.89 10.23 20.52
N SER A 203 -13.93 10.78 19.90
CA SER A 203 -15.10 10.01 19.42
C SER A 203 -14.83 9.10 18.21
N PRO A 204 -13.93 9.43 17.23
CA PRO A 204 -13.70 8.57 16.09
C PRO A 204 -13.09 7.23 16.48
N GLN A 205 -13.71 6.16 16.01
CA GLN A 205 -13.21 4.80 16.16
C GLN A 205 -12.46 4.39 14.89
N ARG A 206 -11.40 3.60 15.03
CA ARG A 206 -10.59 3.07 13.94
C ARG A 206 -10.15 1.65 14.26
N GLU A 207 -10.11 0.82 13.22
CA GLU A 207 -9.47 -0.48 13.28
C GLU A 207 -8.00 -0.33 12.88
N PHE A 208 -7.14 -1.14 13.49
CA PHE A 208 -5.71 -1.14 13.24
C PHE A 208 -5.21 -2.56 13.03
N THR A 209 -4.33 -2.74 12.04
CA THR A 209 -3.62 -4.00 11.79
C THR A 209 -2.12 -3.80 11.99
N TYR A 210 -1.52 -4.70 12.74
CA TYR A 210 -0.07 -4.70 12.94
C TYR A 210 0.66 -5.10 11.65
N SER A 211 1.76 -4.43 11.35
CA SER A 211 2.48 -4.62 10.08
C SER A 211 3.01 -6.05 9.87
N ASN A 212 3.42 -6.73 10.96
CA ASN A 212 3.85 -8.13 10.84
C ASN A 212 2.66 -9.07 10.56
N ASP A 213 1.47 -8.80 11.13
CA ASP A 213 0.26 -9.57 10.82
C ASP A 213 -0.15 -9.39 9.36
N LEU A 214 -0.04 -8.14 8.84
CA LEU A 214 -0.27 -7.90 7.41
C LEU A 214 0.73 -8.65 6.53
N ALA A 215 1.99 -8.79 6.94
CA ALA A 215 2.97 -9.59 6.18
C ALA A 215 2.54 -11.06 6.05
N GLU A 216 2.03 -11.64 7.13
CA GLU A 216 1.48 -13.01 7.11
C GLU A 216 0.19 -13.10 6.26
N ILE A 217 -0.69 -12.09 6.34
CA ILE A 217 -1.89 -12.00 5.51
C ILE A 217 -1.50 -11.91 4.02
N ILE A 218 -0.50 -11.10 3.66
CA ILE A 218 0.00 -11.01 2.28
C ILE A 218 0.48 -12.38 1.79
N LEU A 219 1.27 -13.10 2.60
CA LEU A 219 1.73 -14.44 2.26
C LEU A 219 0.55 -15.41 2.07
N PHE A 220 -0.43 -15.38 2.98
CA PHE A 220 -1.64 -16.21 2.90
C PHE A 220 -2.45 -15.90 1.62
N MET A 221 -2.74 -14.62 1.36
CA MET A 221 -3.52 -14.18 0.19
C MET A 221 -2.78 -14.48 -1.10
N PHE A 222 -1.47 -14.28 -1.13
CA PHE A 222 -0.66 -14.61 -2.31
C PHE A 222 -0.75 -16.08 -2.67
N ASN A 223 -0.74 -16.97 -1.68
CA ASN A 223 -0.78 -18.41 -1.90
C ASN A 223 -2.19 -18.96 -2.22
N ASN A 224 -3.26 -18.31 -1.73
CA ASN A 224 -4.59 -18.91 -1.69
C ASN A 224 -5.67 -18.13 -2.46
N TYR A 225 -5.38 -16.92 -2.93
CA TYR A 225 -6.39 -16.07 -3.55
C TYR A 225 -6.00 -15.67 -4.98
N ASP A 226 -6.87 -15.95 -5.93
CA ASP A 226 -6.75 -15.60 -7.35
C ASP A 226 -8.01 -14.88 -7.89
N GLY A 227 -8.86 -14.36 -7.02
CA GLY A 227 -10.08 -13.66 -7.37
C GLY A 227 -9.82 -12.28 -7.99
N ALA A 228 -10.84 -11.74 -8.66
CA ALA A 228 -10.81 -10.39 -9.23
C ALA A 228 -11.22 -9.32 -8.21
N ASP A 229 -12.00 -9.70 -7.20
CA ASP A 229 -12.45 -8.78 -6.14
C ASP A 229 -11.30 -8.54 -5.15
N PRO A 230 -11.15 -7.34 -4.62
CA PRO A 230 -10.10 -7.04 -3.66
C PRO A 230 -10.36 -7.64 -2.29
#